data_48397b0d30dbe6358072973b1af46d9d
#
_entry.id   48397b0d30dbe6358072973b1af46d9d
#
_cell.length_a   1.000
_cell.length_b   1.000
_cell.length_c   1.000
_cell.angle_alpha   90.00
_cell.angle_beta   90.00
_cell.angle_gamma   90.00
#
_symmetry.space_group_name_H-M   'P 1'
#
loop_
_entity.id
_entity.type
_entity.pdbx_description
1 polymer ?
#
loop_
_entity_poly.entity_id
_entity_poly.type
_entity_poly.pdbx_seq_one_letter_code
_entity_poly.pdbx_strand_id
1 'polypeptide(L)'
;MFKLVAIVGVTILSLINLGCSVGHRESITQEELVRRTQELLDGVSAGDQKPFERYFADDGMDHDEKGRSMDKRALLADITPPPPDWSGSINLVHPQSLIFADLAIMSYDVAETEVISGQTMHARYHTTDTWLQRKGVWQIIAEQALRYYEDPAVGVSDATKYDDYLGVYRLTPDKAIQVSRAGEALFSQRSGKEKELLLPEAGDIFFRKGVEGRQLFRRDAQGKVDALVDRRNNEDIVWLKAQ
;
A
#
# COMPACT_ATOMS: atom_id res chain seq x y z
N MET A 1 94.72 22.19 -29.48
CA MET A 1 93.42 22.58 -30.07
C MET A 1 92.39 21.48 -29.78
N PHE A 2 91.74 21.56 -28.69
CA PHE A 2 90.69 20.58 -28.28
C PHE A 2 89.30 21.21 -28.43
N LYS A 3 88.51 20.60 -29.27
CA LYS A 3 87.10 20.99 -29.43
C LYS A 3 86.23 20.29 -28.40
N LEU A 4 85.53 21.10 -27.59
CA LEU A 4 84.57 20.66 -26.61
C LEU A 4 83.22 20.44 -27.32
N VAL A 5 82.72 19.21 -27.25
CA VAL A 5 81.39 18.87 -27.76
C VAL A 5 80.44 18.91 -26.57
N ALA A 6 79.49 19.86 -26.57
CA ALA A 6 78.42 19.94 -25.56
C ALA A 6 77.26 19.01 -25.95
N ILE A 7 76.93 18.03 -25.07
CA ILE A 7 75.80 17.16 -25.21
C ILE A 7 74.62 17.84 -24.47
N VAL A 8 73.59 18.29 -25.21
CA VAL A 8 72.39 18.78 -24.67
C VAL A 8 71.43 17.58 -24.39
N GLY A 9 71.32 17.24 -23.14
CA GLY A 9 70.28 16.24 -22.69
C GLY A 9 68.88 16.82 -22.68
N VAL A 10 68.06 16.33 -23.58
CA VAL A 10 66.61 16.64 -23.54
C VAL A 10 65.91 15.70 -22.57
N THR A 11 65.48 16.20 -21.41
CA THR A 11 64.72 15.46 -20.45
C THR A 11 63.21 15.56 -20.87
N ILE A 12 62.67 14.47 -21.42
CA ILE A 12 61.25 14.37 -21.72
C ILE A 12 60.51 14.10 -20.42
N LEU A 13 59.80 15.11 -19.91
CA LEU A 13 58.90 14.99 -18.76
C LEU A 13 57.61 14.36 -19.25
N SER A 14 57.43 13.05 -19.05
CA SER A 14 56.19 12.35 -19.32
C SER A 14 55.14 12.77 -18.29
N LEU A 15 54.22 13.66 -18.66
CA LEU A 15 53.01 13.97 -17.91
C LEU A 15 52.09 12.73 -17.96
N ILE A 16 52.07 11.97 -16.87
CA ILE A 16 51.08 10.94 -16.66
C ILE A 16 49.76 11.68 -16.34
N ASN A 17 48.88 11.83 -17.33
CA ASN A 17 47.52 12.22 -17.11
C ASN A 17 46.82 11.08 -16.35
N LEU A 18 46.72 11.19 -15.02
CA LEU A 18 45.71 10.45 -14.25
C LEU A 18 44.36 10.99 -14.65
N GLY A 19 43.78 10.45 -15.70
CA GLY A 19 42.38 10.67 -16.02
C GLY A 19 41.55 10.09 -14.90
N CYS A 20 41.11 10.92 -13.95
CA CYS A 20 39.95 10.58 -13.12
C CYS A 20 38.80 10.34 -14.09
N SER A 21 38.49 9.08 -14.34
CA SER A 21 37.21 8.70 -14.95
C SER A 21 36.13 9.16 -14.01
N VAL A 22 35.61 10.36 -14.22
CA VAL A 22 34.33 10.78 -13.62
C VAL A 22 33.33 9.85 -14.23
N GLY A 23 32.98 8.79 -13.51
CA GLY A 23 31.89 7.90 -13.88
C GLY A 23 30.68 8.76 -14.22
N HIS A 24 30.21 8.62 -15.44
CA HIS A 24 29.01 9.34 -15.90
C HIS A 24 27.88 8.97 -14.92
N ARG A 25 27.50 9.90 -14.04
CA ARG A 25 26.33 9.72 -13.17
C ARG A 25 25.12 9.81 -14.09
N GLU A 26 24.45 8.71 -14.29
CA GLU A 26 23.16 8.68 -14.97
C GLU A 26 22.17 9.47 -14.10
N SER A 27 21.67 10.60 -14.61
CA SER A 27 20.56 11.30 -13.96
C SER A 27 19.28 10.54 -14.24
N ILE A 28 18.57 10.13 -13.19
CA ILE A 28 17.25 9.52 -13.36
C ILE A 28 16.15 10.61 -13.45
N THR A 29 15.10 10.35 -14.21
CA THR A 29 13.93 11.24 -14.29
C THR A 29 12.71 10.53 -13.70
N GLN A 30 11.64 11.30 -13.43
CA GLN A 30 10.37 10.71 -12.98
C GLN A 30 9.81 9.73 -14.01
N GLU A 31 9.89 10.07 -15.30
CA GLU A 31 9.42 9.21 -16.40
C GLU A 31 10.15 7.87 -16.40
N GLU A 32 11.47 7.90 -16.17
CA GLU A 32 12.26 6.68 -16.12
C GLU A 32 11.97 5.85 -14.85
N LEU A 33 11.74 6.48 -13.69
CA LEU A 33 11.28 5.80 -12.48
C LEU A 33 9.91 5.13 -12.74
N VAL A 34 8.94 5.86 -13.30
CA VAL A 34 7.62 5.33 -13.66
C VAL A 34 7.73 4.12 -14.59
N ARG A 35 8.56 4.24 -15.65
CA ARG A 35 8.76 3.14 -16.60
C ARG A 35 9.32 1.88 -15.92
N ARG A 36 10.37 2.04 -15.08
CA ARG A 36 10.99 0.91 -14.37
C ARG A 36 10.04 0.28 -13.35
N THR A 37 9.29 1.11 -12.62
CA THR A 37 8.32 0.61 -11.66
C THR A 37 7.15 -0.10 -12.36
N GLN A 38 6.66 0.42 -13.49
CA GLN A 38 5.64 -0.32 -14.26
C GLN A 38 6.18 -1.67 -14.78
N GLU A 39 7.45 -1.72 -15.21
CA GLU A 39 8.10 -2.99 -15.61
C GLU A 39 8.15 -4.00 -14.45
N LEU A 40 8.34 -3.54 -13.19
CA LEU A 40 8.25 -4.38 -11.99
C LEU A 40 6.82 -4.92 -11.80
N LEU A 41 5.81 -4.05 -11.86
CA LEU A 41 4.40 -4.44 -11.69
C LEU A 41 3.92 -5.41 -12.79
N ASP A 42 4.35 -5.19 -14.03
CA ASP A 42 4.10 -6.11 -15.15
C ASP A 42 4.78 -7.46 -14.91
N GLY A 43 5.98 -7.46 -14.31
CA GLY A 43 6.69 -8.66 -13.89
C GLY A 43 5.91 -9.46 -12.85
N VAL A 44 5.32 -8.81 -11.85
CA VAL A 44 4.46 -9.47 -10.85
C VAL A 44 3.27 -10.14 -11.54
N SER A 45 2.56 -9.40 -12.40
CA SER A 45 1.38 -9.92 -13.12
C SER A 45 1.71 -11.10 -14.01
N ALA A 46 2.92 -11.14 -14.58
CA ALA A 46 3.38 -12.21 -15.48
C ALA A 46 4.09 -13.36 -14.75
N GLY A 47 4.45 -13.19 -13.48
CA GLY A 47 5.34 -14.09 -12.75
C GLY A 47 6.78 -14.06 -13.27
N ASP A 48 7.23 -12.93 -13.83
CA ASP A 48 8.60 -12.71 -14.33
C ASP A 48 9.45 -12.01 -13.28
N GLN A 49 10.45 -12.70 -12.75
CA GLN A 49 11.35 -12.20 -11.72
C GLN A 49 12.42 -11.23 -12.24
N LYS A 50 12.69 -11.19 -13.56
CA LYS A 50 13.79 -10.44 -14.16
C LYS A 50 13.79 -8.93 -13.87
N PRO A 51 12.65 -8.21 -13.87
CA PRO A 51 12.63 -6.80 -13.47
C PRO A 51 13.14 -6.58 -12.04
N PHE A 52 12.73 -7.43 -11.10
CA PHE A 52 13.19 -7.35 -9.70
C PHE A 52 14.66 -7.75 -9.55
N GLU A 53 15.14 -8.76 -10.28
CA GLU A 53 16.56 -9.08 -10.32
C GLU A 53 17.41 -7.87 -10.72
N ARG A 54 16.92 -7.07 -11.68
CA ARG A 54 17.58 -5.88 -12.22
C ARG A 54 17.48 -4.66 -11.32
N TYR A 55 16.27 -4.34 -10.87
CA TYR A 55 15.97 -3.05 -10.25
C TYR A 55 15.91 -3.09 -8.73
N PHE A 56 15.80 -4.24 -8.09
CA PHE A 56 15.83 -4.36 -6.64
C PHE A 56 17.24 -4.68 -6.16
N ALA A 57 17.75 -3.96 -5.16
CA ALA A 57 19.10 -4.17 -4.63
C ALA A 57 19.19 -5.48 -3.83
N ASP A 58 20.36 -6.14 -3.84
CA ASP A 58 20.55 -7.39 -3.09
C ASP A 58 20.45 -7.19 -1.57
N ASP A 59 20.76 -5.99 -1.08
CA ASP A 59 20.61 -5.56 0.32
C ASP A 59 19.33 -4.73 0.54
N GLY A 60 18.40 -4.75 -0.41
CA GLY A 60 17.13 -4.06 -0.33
C GLY A 60 16.13 -4.78 0.58
N MET A 61 15.12 -4.03 1.01
CA MET A 61 14.07 -4.49 1.90
C MET A 61 12.70 -4.10 1.33
N ASP A 62 11.79 -5.06 1.27
CA ASP A 62 10.40 -4.87 0.93
C ASP A 62 9.50 -5.04 2.15
N HIS A 63 8.45 -4.21 2.24
CA HIS A 63 7.36 -4.35 3.18
C HIS A 63 6.05 -4.36 2.41
N ASP A 64 5.46 -5.54 2.30
CA ASP A 64 4.22 -5.71 1.55
C ASP A 64 2.98 -5.16 2.29
N GLU A 65 1.85 -5.17 1.60
CA GLU A 65 0.56 -4.69 2.11
C GLU A 65 -0.01 -5.53 3.26
N LYS A 66 0.58 -6.69 3.56
CA LYS A 66 0.24 -7.58 4.69
C LYS A 66 1.16 -7.37 5.88
N GLY A 67 2.15 -6.45 5.75
CA GLY A 67 3.13 -6.17 6.79
C GLY A 67 4.25 -7.20 6.89
N ARG A 68 4.46 -8.04 5.85
CA ARG A 68 5.61 -8.93 5.80
C ARG A 68 6.84 -8.14 5.38
N SER A 69 7.96 -8.39 6.05
CA SER A 69 9.27 -7.85 5.64
C SER A 69 10.02 -8.92 4.85
N MET A 70 10.45 -8.58 3.65
CA MET A 70 11.11 -9.52 2.73
C MET A 70 12.46 -8.96 2.25
N ASP A 71 13.47 -9.84 2.20
CA ASP A 71 14.68 -9.58 1.43
C ASP A 71 14.42 -9.88 -0.06
N LYS A 72 15.35 -9.50 -0.93
CA LYS A 72 15.23 -9.75 -2.38
C LYS A 72 14.97 -11.23 -2.72
N ARG A 73 15.58 -12.15 -1.99
CA ARG A 73 15.42 -13.59 -2.23
C ARG A 73 13.97 -14.04 -1.91
N ALA A 74 13.42 -13.59 -0.80
CA ALA A 74 12.04 -13.90 -0.41
C ALA A 74 11.04 -13.25 -1.39
N LEU A 75 11.28 -11.99 -1.79
CA LEU A 75 10.49 -11.26 -2.77
C LEU A 75 10.46 -12.00 -4.13
N LEU A 76 11.62 -12.41 -4.65
CA LEU A 76 11.69 -13.18 -5.89
C LEU A 76 10.94 -14.52 -5.79
N ALA A 77 11.00 -15.19 -4.63
CA ALA A 77 10.29 -16.45 -4.43
C ALA A 77 8.76 -16.30 -4.42
N ASP A 78 8.24 -15.14 -4.05
CA ASP A 78 6.78 -14.83 -4.09
C ASP A 78 6.30 -14.55 -5.53
N ILE A 79 7.18 -14.07 -6.43
CA ILE A 79 6.84 -13.81 -7.83
C ILE A 79 6.80 -15.14 -8.61
N THR A 80 5.60 -15.64 -8.80
CA THR A 80 5.36 -16.93 -9.48
C THR A 80 4.35 -16.76 -10.63
N PRO A 81 4.43 -17.59 -11.68
CA PRO A 81 3.44 -17.56 -12.75
C PRO A 81 2.02 -17.67 -12.21
N PRO A 82 1.10 -16.85 -12.68
CA PRO A 82 -0.29 -16.90 -12.23
C PRO A 82 -0.97 -18.23 -12.62
N PRO A 83 -2.03 -18.63 -11.90
CA PRO A 83 -2.83 -19.80 -12.26
C PRO A 83 -3.44 -19.66 -13.68
N PRO A 84 -3.74 -20.78 -14.37
CA PRO A 84 -4.25 -20.74 -15.75
C PRO A 84 -5.60 -20.03 -15.94
N ASP A 85 -6.42 -19.97 -14.89
CA ASP A 85 -7.72 -19.30 -14.86
C ASP A 85 -7.68 -17.86 -14.32
N TRP A 86 -6.48 -17.36 -14.10
CA TRP A 86 -6.22 -15.98 -13.68
C TRP A 86 -5.84 -15.11 -14.88
N SER A 87 -6.35 -13.88 -14.88
CA SER A 87 -5.84 -12.78 -15.70
C SER A 87 -5.99 -11.47 -14.93
N GLY A 88 -5.17 -10.50 -15.28
CA GLY A 88 -5.23 -9.24 -14.55
C GLY A 88 -4.22 -8.22 -15.03
N SER A 89 -4.20 -7.08 -14.35
CA SER A 89 -3.24 -6.01 -14.57
C SER A 89 -2.98 -5.28 -13.28
N ILE A 90 -1.74 -4.82 -13.10
CA ILE A 90 -1.31 -3.98 -12.00
C ILE A 90 -0.75 -2.70 -12.61
N ASN A 91 -1.44 -1.58 -12.40
CA ASN A 91 -1.10 -0.32 -13.06
C ASN A 91 -0.67 0.73 -12.05
N LEU A 92 0.45 1.38 -12.32
CA LEU A 92 0.92 2.54 -11.58
C LEU A 92 0.09 3.77 -11.98
N VAL A 93 -0.42 4.48 -10.97
CA VAL A 93 -1.18 5.72 -11.14
C VAL A 93 -0.72 6.78 -10.14
N HIS A 94 -0.93 8.05 -10.45
CA HIS A 94 -0.62 9.21 -9.60
C HIS A 94 0.85 9.27 -9.10
N PRO A 95 1.87 9.08 -9.96
CA PRO A 95 3.27 9.12 -9.54
C PRO A 95 3.69 10.51 -9.09
N GLN A 96 4.46 10.54 -8.00
CA GLN A 96 5.18 11.71 -7.51
C GLN A 96 6.59 11.28 -7.14
N SER A 97 7.59 12.12 -7.38
CA SER A 97 8.96 11.80 -7.02
C SER A 97 9.73 12.99 -6.47
N LEU A 98 10.65 12.69 -5.54
CA LEU A 98 11.69 13.60 -5.08
C LEU A 98 13.02 13.02 -5.56
N ILE A 99 13.74 13.75 -6.42
CA ILE A 99 14.98 13.27 -7.04
C ILE A 99 16.15 14.11 -6.55
N PHE A 100 17.17 13.44 -6.01
CA PHE A 100 18.44 14.00 -5.57
C PHE A 100 19.58 13.46 -6.45
N ALA A 101 20.82 13.78 -6.12
CA ALA A 101 21.96 13.40 -6.94
C ALA A 101 22.13 11.88 -7.14
N ASP A 102 21.88 11.11 -6.08
CA ASP A 102 22.05 9.65 -6.04
C ASP A 102 20.93 8.92 -5.30
N LEU A 103 19.88 9.65 -4.89
CA LEU A 103 18.71 9.14 -4.20
C LEU A 103 17.45 9.64 -4.91
N ALA A 104 16.46 8.77 -5.06
CA ALA A 104 15.12 9.18 -5.44
C ALA A 104 14.09 8.48 -4.54
N ILE A 105 13.06 9.23 -4.16
CA ILE A 105 11.89 8.69 -3.48
C ILE A 105 10.73 8.81 -4.46
N MET A 106 10.06 7.72 -4.74
CA MET A 106 8.89 7.69 -5.59
C MET A 106 7.69 7.20 -4.80
N SER A 107 6.61 7.99 -4.81
CA SER A 107 5.33 7.69 -4.17
C SER A 107 4.27 7.60 -5.25
N TYR A 108 3.46 6.54 -5.25
CA TYR A 108 2.47 6.30 -6.29
C TYR A 108 1.35 5.40 -5.76
N ASP A 109 0.21 5.43 -6.47
CA ASP A 109 -0.84 4.46 -6.24
C ASP A 109 -0.72 3.31 -7.23
N VAL A 110 -1.18 2.15 -6.80
CA VAL A 110 -1.32 0.94 -7.62
C VAL A 110 -2.79 0.61 -7.75
N ALA A 111 -3.26 0.47 -8.99
CA ALA A 111 -4.59 -0.01 -9.31
C ALA A 111 -4.48 -1.43 -9.88
N GLU A 112 -4.98 -2.40 -9.12
CA GLU A 112 -4.98 -3.81 -9.48
C GLU A 112 -6.37 -4.25 -9.93
N THR A 113 -6.41 -5.01 -11.00
CA THR A 113 -7.61 -5.73 -11.44
C THR A 113 -7.24 -7.20 -11.63
N GLU A 114 -7.97 -8.07 -10.98
CA GLU A 114 -7.83 -9.52 -11.10
C GLU A 114 -9.12 -10.13 -11.63
N VAL A 115 -9.00 -11.11 -12.53
CA VAL A 115 -10.10 -11.95 -12.98
C VAL A 115 -9.75 -13.39 -12.65
N ILE A 116 -10.52 -14.00 -11.76
CA ILE A 116 -10.35 -15.38 -11.33
C ILE A 116 -11.63 -16.14 -11.67
N SER A 117 -11.52 -17.16 -12.53
CA SER A 117 -12.67 -17.97 -12.95
C SER A 117 -13.85 -17.10 -13.45
N GLY A 118 -13.56 -15.99 -14.15
CA GLY A 118 -14.54 -15.07 -14.72
C GLY A 118 -15.12 -14.04 -13.72
N GLN A 119 -14.67 -14.03 -12.47
CA GLN A 119 -15.06 -13.03 -11.47
C GLN A 119 -13.97 -11.96 -11.36
N THR A 120 -14.37 -10.68 -11.48
CA THR A 120 -13.47 -9.55 -11.43
C THR A 120 -13.38 -9.01 -9.99
N MET A 121 -12.14 -8.79 -9.55
CA MET A 121 -11.84 -8.11 -8.28
C MET A 121 -10.95 -6.90 -8.55
N HIS A 122 -11.04 -5.92 -7.69
CA HIS A 122 -10.21 -4.72 -7.72
C HIS A 122 -9.56 -4.51 -6.36
N ALA A 123 -8.31 -4.07 -6.38
CA ALA A 123 -7.61 -3.63 -5.18
C ALA A 123 -6.81 -2.35 -5.47
N ARG A 124 -6.58 -1.56 -4.43
CA ARG A 124 -5.78 -0.35 -4.51
C ARG A 124 -4.75 -0.34 -3.39
N TYR A 125 -3.56 0.08 -3.75
CA TYR A 125 -2.45 0.20 -2.82
C TYR A 125 -1.81 1.58 -2.96
N HIS A 126 -1.14 2.03 -1.91
CA HIS A 126 -0.20 3.14 -1.96
C HIS A 126 1.20 2.60 -1.71
N THR A 127 2.13 2.90 -2.59
CA THR A 127 3.50 2.40 -2.50
C THR A 127 4.49 3.55 -2.47
N THR A 128 5.56 3.37 -1.71
CA THR A 128 6.68 4.28 -1.67
C THR A 128 7.97 3.51 -1.86
N ASP A 129 8.71 3.83 -2.93
CA ASP A 129 10.01 3.27 -3.25
C ASP A 129 11.12 4.25 -2.92
N THR A 130 12.20 3.74 -2.37
CA THR A 130 13.46 4.47 -2.24
C THR A 130 14.48 3.87 -3.21
N TRP A 131 14.86 4.66 -4.21
CA TRP A 131 15.85 4.32 -5.21
C TRP A 131 17.19 4.94 -4.85
N LEU A 132 18.26 4.16 -4.95
CA LEU A 132 19.62 4.62 -4.70
C LEU A 132 20.52 4.27 -5.89
N GLN A 133 21.32 5.25 -6.34
CA GLN A 133 22.35 5.02 -7.34
C GLN A 133 23.66 4.55 -6.68
N ARG A 134 24.09 3.35 -7.02
CA ARG A 134 25.37 2.79 -6.60
C ARG A 134 26.17 2.38 -7.83
N LYS A 135 27.40 2.89 -7.98
CA LYS A 135 28.28 2.59 -9.13
C LYS A 135 27.61 2.81 -10.49
N GLY A 136 26.79 3.85 -10.60
CA GLY A 136 26.08 4.20 -11.83
C GLY A 136 24.76 3.44 -12.07
N VAL A 137 24.36 2.51 -11.19
CA VAL A 137 23.15 1.73 -11.32
C VAL A 137 22.10 2.18 -10.27
N TRP A 138 20.90 2.49 -10.73
CA TRP A 138 19.75 2.82 -9.87
C TRP A 138 19.00 1.55 -9.49
N GLN A 139 18.85 1.32 -8.18
CA GLN A 139 18.10 0.17 -7.65
C GLN A 139 17.24 0.60 -6.45
N ILE A 140 16.12 -0.08 -6.25
CA ILE A 140 15.28 0.04 -5.05
C ILE A 140 16.03 -0.57 -3.88
N ILE A 141 16.17 0.20 -2.80
CA ILE A 141 16.76 -0.25 -1.53
C ILE A 141 15.71 -0.43 -0.44
N ALA A 142 14.55 0.20 -0.59
CA ALA A 142 13.41 0.02 0.29
C ALA A 142 12.12 0.26 -0.50
N GLU A 143 11.15 -0.60 -0.27
CA GLU A 143 9.79 -0.50 -0.77
C GLU A 143 8.82 -0.70 0.39
N GLN A 144 7.71 0.04 0.39
CA GLN A 144 6.63 -0.16 1.32
C GLN A 144 5.29 0.01 0.62
N ALA A 145 4.47 -1.03 0.65
CA ALA A 145 3.10 -1.01 0.17
C ALA A 145 2.10 -0.95 1.34
N LEU A 146 1.03 -0.18 1.15
CA LEU A 146 -0.11 -0.09 2.05
C LEU A 146 -1.38 -0.35 1.24
N ARG A 147 -2.24 -1.24 1.70
CA ARG A 147 -3.55 -1.41 1.10
C ARG A 147 -4.47 -0.27 1.53
N TYR A 148 -5.15 0.36 0.58
CA TYR A 148 -6.18 1.33 0.91
C TYR A 148 -7.35 0.66 1.63
N TYR A 149 -7.83 1.34 2.68
CA TYR A 149 -9.13 1.01 3.21
C TYR A 149 -10.21 1.42 2.19
N GLU A 150 -11.07 0.49 1.86
CA GLU A 150 -12.23 0.73 1.02
C GLU A 150 -13.51 0.36 1.79
N ASP A 151 -14.51 1.22 1.67
CA ASP A 151 -15.82 0.92 2.26
C ASP A 151 -16.40 -0.33 1.61
N PRO A 152 -17.12 -1.17 2.36
CA PRO A 152 -17.86 -2.27 1.75
C PRO A 152 -18.90 -1.74 0.76
N ALA A 153 -19.31 -2.58 -0.15
CA ALA A 153 -20.50 -2.30 -0.96
C ALA A 153 -21.72 -2.12 -0.03
N VAL A 154 -22.51 -1.08 -0.30
CA VAL A 154 -23.77 -0.92 0.41
C VAL A 154 -24.67 -2.08 0.03
N GLY A 155 -25.00 -2.90 1.00
CA GLY A 155 -25.88 -4.06 0.87
C GLY A 155 -27.33 -3.74 1.17
N VAL A 156 -28.11 -4.78 1.37
CA VAL A 156 -29.54 -4.68 1.70
C VAL A 156 -29.74 -5.15 3.14
N SER A 157 -30.45 -4.35 3.93
CA SER A 157 -30.95 -4.74 5.25
C SER A 157 -32.47 -4.58 5.31
N ASP A 158 -33.08 -5.30 6.22
CA ASP A 158 -34.54 -5.24 6.44
C ASP A 158 -34.90 -4.04 7.34
N ALA A 159 -35.31 -2.94 6.72
CA ALA A 159 -35.66 -1.73 7.46
C ALA A 159 -36.81 -1.93 8.46
N THR A 160 -37.65 -3.00 8.36
CA THR A 160 -38.69 -3.33 9.33
C THR A 160 -38.09 -3.75 10.67
N LYS A 161 -36.85 -4.21 10.70
CA LYS A 161 -36.11 -4.59 11.91
C LYS A 161 -35.36 -3.43 12.56
N TYR A 162 -35.35 -2.25 11.98
CA TYR A 162 -34.55 -1.13 12.50
C TYR A 162 -35.02 -0.68 13.90
N ASP A 163 -36.26 -0.86 14.23
CA ASP A 163 -36.77 -0.55 15.58
C ASP A 163 -36.16 -1.45 16.66
N ASP A 164 -35.72 -2.67 16.31
CA ASP A 164 -34.99 -3.57 17.22
C ASP A 164 -33.63 -2.99 17.64
N TYR A 165 -33.02 -2.19 16.77
CA TYR A 165 -31.67 -1.64 17.00
C TYR A 165 -31.69 -0.34 17.82
N LEU A 166 -32.82 0.33 17.92
CA LEU A 166 -32.92 1.61 18.60
C LEU A 166 -32.62 1.51 20.10
N GLY A 167 -31.98 2.54 20.64
CA GLY A 167 -31.72 2.64 22.07
C GLY A 167 -30.29 3.07 22.39
N VAL A 168 -29.97 2.99 23.67
CA VAL A 168 -28.65 3.32 24.22
C VAL A 168 -27.87 2.05 24.47
N TYR A 169 -26.66 2.01 23.99
CA TYR A 169 -25.70 0.93 24.21
C TYR A 169 -24.53 1.45 25.05
N ARG A 170 -24.21 0.79 26.16
CA ARG A 170 -23.19 1.26 27.11
C ARG A 170 -22.00 0.34 27.17
N LEU A 171 -20.83 0.96 27.13
CA LEU A 171 -19.56 0.31 27.46
C LEU A 171 -19.23 0.51 28.94
N THR A 172 -19.42 1.74 29.44
CA THR A 172 -19.30 2.14 30.84
C THR A 172 -20.45 3.12 31.17
N PRO A 173 -20.65 3.50 32.43
CA PRO A 173 -21.71 4.47 32.80
C PRO A 173 -21.65 5.78 32.02
N ASP A 174 -20.45 6.27 31.69
CA ASP A 174 -20.16 7.54 31.02
C ASP A 174 -19.92 7.40 29.50
N LYS A 175 -19.73 6.17 28.98
CA LYS A 175 -19.50 5.90 27.57
C LYS A 175 -20.67 5.16 26.95
N ALA A 176 -21.37 5.83 26.07
CA ALA A 176 -22.54 5.28 25.39
C ALA A 176 -22.54 5.56 23.90
N ILE A 177 -23.26 4.72 23.17
CA ILE A 177 -23.68 4.92 21.79
C ILE A 177 -25.20 4.99 21.79
N GLN A 178 -25.75 6.07 21.25
CA GLN A 178 -27.17 6.19 20.94
C GLN A 178 -27.42 5.72 19.52
N VAL A 179 -28.27 4.74 19.31
CA VAL A 179 -28.78 4.35 17.99
C VAL A 179 -30.16 4.94 17.80
N SER A 180 -30.37 5.61 16.67
CA SER A 180 -31.61 6.27 16.31
C SER A 180 -31.89 6.11 14.81
N ARG A 181 -33.16 6.31 14.40
CA ARG A 181 -33.57 6.28 12.99
C ARG A 181 -34.25 7.57 12.55
N ALA A 182 -34.18 7.84 11.24
CA ALA A 182 -34.98 8.84 10.56
C ALA A 182 -35.46 8.25 9.23
N GLY A 183 -36.74 7.90 9.14
CA GLY A 183 -37.26 7.11 8.03
C GLY A 183 -36.60 5.75 7.94
N GLU A 184 -36.00 5.46 6.79
CA GLU A 184 -35.23 4.23 6.53
C GLU A 184 -33.71 4.39 6.79
N ALA A 185 -33.30 5.50 7.37
CA ALA A 185 -31.89 5.73 7.71
C ALA A 185 -31.62 5.45 9.19
N LEU A 186 -30.61 4.63 9.47
CA LEU A 186 -30.15 4.30 10.82
C LEU A 186 -28.89 5.11 11.14
N PHE A 187 -28.78 5.54 12.38
CA PHE A 187 -27.65 6.37 12.82
C PHE A 187 -27.09 5.88 14.15
N SER A 188 -25.78 6.04 14.33
CA SER A 188 -25.14 5.91 15.64
C SER A 188 -24.52 7.23 16.07
N GLN A 189 -24.52 7.49 17.37
CA GLN A 189 -23.91 8.66 17.97
C GLN A 189 -23.22 8.28 19.27
N ARG A 190 -21.92 8.44 19.34
CA ARG A 190 -21.15 8.29 20.58
C ARG A 190 -21.31 9.53 21.46
N SER A 191 -21.24 9.35 22.77
CA SER A 191 -21.24 10.46 23.74
C SER A 191 -20.24 11.54 23.33
N GLY A 192 -20.74 12.79 23.16
CA GLY A 192 -19.91 13.94 22.80
C GLY A 192 -19.40 13.97 21.35
N LYS A 193 -19.95 13.15 20.46
CA LYS A 193 -19.62 13.10 19.02
C LYS A 193 -20.81 13.40 18.15
N GLU A 194 -20.55 13.73 16.90
CA GLU A 194 -21.57 13.91 15.88
C GLU A 194 -22.30 12.59 15.56
N LYS A 195 -23.50 12.74 15.04
CA LYS A 195 -24.32 11.64 14.57
C LYS A 195 -23.81 11.12 13.24
N GLU A 196 -23.55 9.82 13.14
CA GLU A 196 -23.00 9.17 11.94
C GLU A 196 -24.06 8.25 11.33
N LEU A 197 -24.19 8.28 10.01
CA LEU A 197 -25.05 7.38 9.25
C LEU A 197 -24.47 5.95 9.27
N LEU A 198 -25.34 4.98 9.55
CA LEU A 198 -25.03 3.56 9.43
C LEU A 198 -25.52 3.05 8.07
N LEU A 199 -24.58 2.63 7.23
CA LEU A 199 -24.86 2.00 5.95
C LEU A 199 -24.93 0.49 6.14
N PRO A 200 -25.95 -0.19 5.59
CA PRO A 200 -26.05 -1.64 5.71
C PRO A 200 -24.98 -2.33 4.85
N GLU A 201 -24.38 -3.39 5.38
CA GLU A 201 -23.55 -4.32 4.62
C GLU A 201 -24.30 -5.62 4.36
N ALA A 202 -24.78 -6.28 5.42
CA ALA A 202 -25.62 -7.48 5.31
C ALA A 202 -26.33 -7.77 6.65
N GLY A 203 -27.60 -8.07 6.65
CA GLY A 203 -28.35 -8.46 7.86
C GLY A 203 -28.24 -7.42 8.98
N ASP A 204 -27.71 -7.85 10.13
CA ASP A 204 -27.52 -7.02 11.32
C ASP A 204 -26.13 -6.31 11.32
N ILE A 205 -25.41 -6.25 10.18
CA ILE A 205 -24.07 -5.68 10.02
C ILE A 205 -24.15 -4.37 9.27
N PHE A 206 -23.54 -3.34 9.85
CA PHE A 206 -23.50 -1.98 9.31
C PHE A 206 -22.07 -1.43 9.34
N PHE A 207 -21.80 -0.43 8.51
CA PHE A 207 -20.56 0.31 8.52
C PHE A 207 -20.80 1.82 8.47
N ARG A 208 -19.78 2.60 8.76
CA ARG A 208 -19.75 4.06 8.63
C ARG A 208 -18.82 4.41 7.48
N LYS A 209 -19.26 5.26 6.57
CA LYS A 209 -18.48 5.64 5.40
C LYS A 209 -17.12 6.23 5.79
N GLY A 210 -16.04 5.71 5.19
CA GLY A 210 -14.67 6.14 5.42
C GLY A 210 -14.11 5.78 6.80
N VAL A 211 -14.77 4.90 7.55
CA VAL A 211 -14.34 4.47 8.89
C VAL A 211 -14.13 2.96 8.90
N GLU A 212 -12.90 2.55 9.11
CA GLU A 212 -12.58 1.14 9.25
C GLU A 212 -13.35 0.50 10.42
N GLY A 213 -13.86 -0.69 10.18
CA GLY A 213 -14.63 -1.47 11.16
C GLY A 213 -16.09 -1.64 10.80
N ARG A 214 -16.77 -2.40 11.63
CA ARG A 214 -18.20 -2.74 11.49
C ARG A 214 -18.92 -2.49 12.79
N GLN A 215 -20.21 -2.18 12.70
CA GLN A 215 -21.15 -2.20 13.81
C GLN A 215 -22.12 -3.36 13.60
N LEU A 216 -22.07 -4.36 14.49
CA LEU A 216 -22.90 -5.54 14.42
C LEU A 216 -23.92 -5.51 15.57
N PHE A 217 -25.20 -5.65 15.26
CA PHE A 217 -26.23 -5.80 16.30
C PHE A 217 -26.34 -7.28 16.66
N ARG A 218 -25.88 -7.61 17.87
CA ARG A 218 -25.92 -8.97 18.38
C ARG A 218 -27.35 -9.25 18.94
N ARG A 219 -27.83 -10.47 18.64
CA ARG A 219 -29.09 -10.95 19.17
C ARG A 219 -28.86 -12.05 20.22
N ASP A 220 -29.65 -12.03 21.27
CA ASP A 220 -29.70 -13.08 22.27
C ASP A 220 -30.41 -14.35 21.73
N ALA A 221 -30.51 -15.39 22.59
CA ALA A 221 -31.14 -16.66 22.24
C ALA A 221 -32.67 -16.52 21.92
N GLN A 222 -33.30 -15.42 22.31
CA GLN A 222 -34.71 -15.09 22.04
C GLN A 222 -34.86 -14.22 20.79
N GLY A 223 -33.73 -13.89 20.09
CA GLY A 223 -33.72 -13.06 18.90
C GLY A 223 -33.79 -11.55 19.17
N LYS A 224 -33.76 -11.12 20.44
CA LYS A 224 -33.76 -9.70 20.81
C LYS A 224 -32.38 -9.12 20.75
N VAL A 225 -32.24 -7.90 20.24
CA VAL A 225 -30.95 -7.19 20.22
C VAL A 225 -30.52 -6.85 21.65
N ASP A 226 -29.38 -7.41 22.09
CA ASP A 226 -28.82 -7.24 23.43
C ASP A 226 -27.54 -6.43 23.48
N ALA A 227 -26.84 -6.29 22.33
CA ALA A 227 -25.60 -5.54 22.24
C ALA A 227 -25.35 -4.96 20.84
N LEU A 228 -24.55 -3.89 20.81
CA LEU A 228 -23.86 -3.38 19.64
C LEU A 228 -22.38 -3.78 19.76
N VAL A 229 -21.87 -4.51 18.78
CA VAL A 229 -20.48 -4.91 18.69
C VAL A 229 -19.78 -3.99 17.70
N ASP A 230 -18.81 -3.23 18.17
CA ASP A 230 -17.96 -2.36 17.35
C ASP A 230 -16.68 -3.14 17.03
N ARG A 231 -16.62 -3.76 15.87
CA ARG A 231 -15.49 -4.60 15.42
C ARG A 231 -14.48 -3.77 14.70
N ARG A 232 -13.20 -3.85 15.13
CA ARG A 232 -12.04 -3.21 14.50
C ARG A 232 -10.85 -4.14 14.54
N ASN A 233 -10.08 -4.19 13.48
CA ASN A 233 -8.89 -5.03 13.40
C ASN A 233 -9.13 -6.49 13.85
N ASN A 234 -10.32 -7.04 13.53
CA ASN A 234 -10.79 -8.36 13.99
C ASN A 234 -10.97 -8.50 15.51
N GLU A 235 -11.04 -7.38 16.24
CA GLU A 235 -11.30 -7.32 17.68
C GLU A 235 -12.65 -6.68 17.95
N ASP A 236 -13.37 -7.16 18.97
CA ASP A 236 -14.72 -6.76 19.32
C ASP A 236 -14.78 -5.93 20.60
N ILE A 237 -15.36 -4.75 20.50
CA ILE A 237 -15.76 -3.94 21.65
C ILE A 237 -17.28 -4.08 21.80
N VAL A 238 -17.74 -4.71 22.90
CA VAL A 238 -19.15 -5.01 23.13
C VAL A 238 -19.80 -3.93 23.97
N TRP A 239 -20.80 -3.26 23.42
CA TRP A 239 -21.64 -2.25 24.07
C TRP A 239 -22.98 -2.88 24.40
N LEU A 240 -23.28 -3.07 25.67
CA LEU A 240 -24.52 -3.71 26.09
C LEU A 240 -25.71 -2.76 25.96
N LYS A 241 -26.85 -3.26 25.44
CA LYS A 241 -28.05 -2.47 25.30
C LYS A 241 -28.62 -2.14 26.68
N ALA A 242 -28.82 -0.85 26.95
CA ALA A 242 -29.48 -0.42 28.20
C ALA A 242 -30.95 -0.88 28.21
N GLN A 243 -31.38 -1.36 29.34
CA GLN A 243 -32.77 -1.76 29.57
C GLN A 243 -33.66 -0.54 29.67
#